data_ccc4205f973ebed54072207a7520c6bb
#
_entry.id   ccc4205f973ebed54072207a7520c6bb
#
_cell.length_a   1.000
_cell.length_b   1.000
_cell.length_c   1.000
_cell.angle_alpha   90.00
_cell.angle_beta   90.00
_cell.angle_gamma   90.00
#
_symmetry.space_group_name_H-M   'P 1'
#
loop_
_entity.id
_entity.type
_entity.pdbx_description
1 polymer ?
#
loop_
_entity_poly.entity_id
_entity_poly.type
_entity_poly.pdbx_seq_one_letter_code
_entity_poly.pdbx_strand_id
1 'polypeptide(L)'
;MSSERLLGGFETLLLLAVIRLDNRAYGVTVREELKREAGKDVAVGAIYTGLDRLEQKGFVESWSGDPTPERGGRAKRFYKVTARGIRAIKETQYAIRKLSSGLKLEKLIWST
;
A
#
# COMPACT_ATOMS: atom_id res chain seq x y z
N MET A 1 -5.22 -21.60 2.49
CA MET A 1 -4.70 -20.94 2.54
C MET A 1 -4.17 -20.33 3.65
N SER A 2 -3.35 -19.78 3.67
CA SER A 2 -2.63 -19.57 4.78
C SER A 2 -2.80 -18.19 5.31
N SER A 3 -2.92 -18.07 6.61
CA SER A 3 -3.02 -16.79 7.29
C SER A 3 -1.74 -15.99 7.15
N GLU A 4 -0.68 -16.62 6.67
CA GLU A 4 0.58 -15.91 6.45
C GLU A 4 0.48 -14.86 5.38
N ARG A 5 -0.59 -14.90 4.61
CA ARG A 5 -0.77 -13.93 3.55
C ARG A 5 -1.55 -12.71 3.94
N LEU A 6 -1.96 -12.64 5.20
CA LEU A 6 -2.67 -11.45 5.64
C LEU A 6 -1.69 -10.29 5.74
N LEU A 7 -2.13 -9.16 5.23
CA LEU A 7 -1.32 -7.96 5.21
C LEU A 7 -1.55 -7.15 6.47
N GLY A 8 -0.51 -6.46 6.92
CA GLY A 8 -0.70 -5.45 7.94
C GLY A 8 -1.42 -4.24 7.38
N GLY A 9 -1.85 -3.36 8.28
CA GLY A 9 -2.59 -2.17 7.86
C GLY A 9 -1.78 -1.27 6.93
N PHE A 10 -0.56 -0.97 7.30
CA PHE A 10 0.27 -0.09 6.48
C PHE A 10 0.59 -0.73 5.13
N GLU A 11 0.87 -2.03 5.12
CA GLU A 11 1.12 -2.74 3.86
C GLU A 11 -0.07 -2.63 2.93
N THR A 12 -1.27 -2.81 3.48
CA THR A 12 -2.49 -2.72 2.68
C THR A 12 -2.65 -1.33 2.09
N LEU A 13 -2.40 -0.29 2.90
CA LEU A 13 -2.52 1.08 2.42
C LEU A 13 -1.52 1.36 1.30
N LEU A 14 -0.29 0.87 1.43
CA LEU A 14 0.71 1.08 0.39
C LEU A 14 0.28 0.44 -0.92
N LEU A 15 -0.17 -0.81 -0.87
CA LEU A 15 -0.59 -1.51 -2.08
C LEU A 15 -1.76 -0.82 -2.75
N LEU A 16 -2.75 -0.41 -1.95
CA LEU A 16 -3.91 0.27 -2.51
C LEU A 16 -3.52 1.61 -3.14
N ALA A 17 -2.61 2.34 -2.51
CA ALA A 17 -2.15 3.61 -3.06
C ALA A 17 -1.46 3.41 -4.41
N VAL A 18 -0.63 2.36 -4.53
CA VAL A 18 0.05 2.08 -5.78
C VAL A 18 -0.96 1.79 -6.89
N ILE A 19 -2.00 1.01 -6.58
CA ILE A 19 -3.03 0.70 -7.58
C ILE A 19 -3.77 1.96 -7.99
N ARG A 20 -4.11 2.82 -7.03
CA ARG A 20 -4.81 4.07 -7.33
C ARG A 20 -4.00 5.00 -8.22
N LEU A 21 -2.68 4.83 -8.20
CA LEU A 21 -1.77 5.59 -9.05
C LEU A 21 -1.48 4.85 -10.36
N ASP A 22 -2.42 3.98 -10.77
CA ASP A 22 -2.39 3.24 -12.04
C ASP A 22 -1.19 2.33 -12.15
N ASN A 23 -0.74 1.80 -11.01
CA ASN A 23 0.40 0.88 -10.96
C ASN A 23 1.66 1.50 -11.56
N ARG A 24 1.81 2.80 -11.36
CA ARG A 24 2.99 3.54 -11.79
C ARG A 24 3.27 4.57 -10.72
N ALA A 25 3.70 4.11 -9.56
CA ALA A 25 3.82 4.94 -8.39
C ALA A 25 5.27 5.03 -7.94
N TYR A 26 5.66 6.16 -7.39
CA TYR A 26 6.95 6.28 -6.73
C TYR A 26 6.72 6.95 -5.36
N GLY A 27 7.79 6.98 -4.55
CA GLY A 27 7.63 7.34 -3.15
C GLY A 27 6.85 8.61 -2.87
N VAL A 28 7.15 9.68 -3.64
CA VAL A 28 6.47 10.95 -3.40
C VAL A 28 5.00 10.88 -3.75
N THR A 29 4.66 10.24 -4.88
CA THR A 29 3.25 10.16 -5.28
C THR A 29 2.47 9.26 -4.35
N VAL A 30 3.09 8.20 -3.81
CA VAL A 30 2.45 7.36 -2.81
C VAL A 30 2.16 8.17 -1.55
N ARG A 31 3.13 8.97 -1.12
CA ARG A 31 2.94 9.82 0.06
C ARG A 31 1.77 10.77 -0.13
N GLU A 32 1.70 11.40 -1.29
CA GLU A 32 0.62 12.33 -1.59
C GLU A 32 -0.74 11.63 -1.60
N GLU A 33 -0.78 10.43 -2.16
CA GLU A 33 -2.02 9.68 -2.23
C GLU A 33 -2.49 9.27 -0.84
N LEU A 34 -1.57 8.80 0.01
CA LEU A 34 -1.93 8.43 1.38
C LEU A 34 -2.46 9.61 2.16
N LYS A 35 -1.85 10.79 1.98
CA LYS A 35 -2.30 11.97 2.68
C LYS A 35 -3.65 12.42 2.19
N ARG A 36 -3.84 12.47 0.87
CA ARG A 36 -5.08 12.97 0.30
C ARG A 36 -6.26 12.04 0.54
N GLU A 37 -6.04 10.72 0.34
CA GLU A 37 -7.17 9.79 0.38
C GLU A 37 -7.36 9.13 1.73
N ALA A 38 -6.30 8.94 2.50
CA ALA A 38 -6.40 8.23 3.77
C ALA A 38 -6.09 9.12 4.97
N GLY A 39 -5.72 10.36 4.75
CA GLY A 39 -5.40 11.27 5.84
C GLY A 39 -4.15 10.88 6.60
N LYS A 40 -3.23 10.14 5.98
CA LYS A 40 -2.04 9.66 6.65
C LYS A 40 -0.81 10.35 6.10
N ASP A 41 -0.13 11.09 6.95
CA ASP A 41 1.09 11.80 6.58
C ASP A 41 2.28 10.93 6.99
N VAL A 42 2.87 10.25 6.02
CA VAL A 42 3.93 9.27 6.25
C VAL A 42 5.21 9.76 5.59
N ALA A 43 6.33 9.63 6.30
CA ALA A 43 7.62 10.04 5.74
C ALA A 43 7.97 9.18 4.52
N VAL A 44 8.59 9.81 3.52
CA VAL A 44 8.96 9.12 2.30
C VAL A 44 9.87 7.93 2.57
N GLY A 45 10.79 8.07 3.55
CA GLY A 45 11.66 6.96 3.91
C GLY A 45 10.91 5.73 4.38
N ALA A 46 9.86 5.93 5.18
CA ALA A 46 9.05 4.81 5.64
C ALA A 46 8.30 4.16 4.48
N ILE A 47 7.87 4.96 3.52
CA ILE A 47 7.19 4.45 2.34
C ILE A 47 8.13 3.55 1.54
N TYR A 48 9.36 4.01 1.28
CA TYR A 48 10.32 3.20 0.54
C TYR A 48 10.66 1.91 1.28
N THR A 49 10.85 2.00 2.61
CA THR A 49 11.10 0.80 3.40
C THR A 49 9.95 -0.20 3.26
N GLY A 50 8.72 0.30 3.34
CA GLY A 50 7.55 -0.56 3.22
C GLY A 50 7.43 -1.18 1.83
N LEU A 51 7.64 -0.37 0.79
CA LEU A 51 7.57 -0.87 -0.58
C LEU A 51 8.66 -1.90 -0.86
N ASP A 52 9.87 -1.68 -0.33
CA ASP A 52 10.95 -2.65 -0.51
C ASP A 52 10.62 -3.98 0.16
N ARG A 53 10.01 -3.94 1.33
CA ARG A 53 9.58 -5.17 1.99
C ARG A 53 8.51 -5.89 1.19
N LEU A 54 7.58 -5.13 0.62
CA LEU A 54 6.55 -5.72 -0.22
C LEU A 54 7.14 -6.33 -1.48
N GLU A 55 8.19 -5.72 -2.01
CA GLU A 55 8.87 -6.29 -3.17
C GLU A 55 9.54 -7.60 -2.80
N GLN A 56 10.17 -7.68 -1.64
CA GLN A 56 10.78 -8.91 -1.17
C GLN A 56 9.77 -10.03 -1.02
N LYS A 57 8.54 -9.68 -0.65
CA LYS A 57 7.46 -10.66 -0.52
C LYS A 57 6.83 -11.02 -1.85
N GLY A 58 7.18 -10.31 -2.91
CA GLY A 58 6.61 -10.57 -4.22
C GLY A 58 5.29 -9.90 -4.49
N PHE A 59 4.92 -8.92 -3.66
CA PHE A 59 3.63 -8.24 -3.80
C PHE A 59 3.70 -7.02 -4.69
N VAL A 60 4.89 -6.46 -4.88
CA VAL A 60 5.11 -5.40 -5.86
C VAL A 60 6.37 -5.70 -6.65
N GLU A 61 6.45 -5.08 -7.82
CA GLU A 61 7.65 -5.08 -8.66
C GLU A 61 8.07 -3.64 -8.85
N SER A 62 9.37 -3.42 -9.02
CA SER A 62 9.87 -2.08 -9.23
C SER A 62 10.72 -2.01 -10.48
N TRP A 63 10.82 -0.82 -11.03
CA TRP A 63 11.70 -0.55 -12.17
C TRP A 63 12.13 0.91 -12.10
N SER A 64 13.26 1.22 -12.76
CA SER A 64 13.73 2.60 -12.83
C SER A 64 13.10 3.28 -14.03
N GLY A 65 12.54 4.45 -13.80
CA GLY A 65 12.03 5.26 -14.89
C GLY A 65 13.13 6.09 -15.50
N ASP A 66 12.76 6.89 -16.49
CA ASP A 66 13.72 7.79 -17.12
C ASP A 66 14.17 8.85 -16.12
N PRO A 67 15.41 9.32 -16.21
CA PRO A 67 15.84 10.43 -15.39
C PRO A 67 14.95 11.65 -15.62
N THR A 68 14.71 12.40 -14.54
CA THR A 68 13.92 13.61 -14.66
C THR A 68 14.87 14.80 -14.67
N PRO A 69 14.42 15.94 -15.20
CA PRO A 69 15.26 17.14 -15.17
C PRO A 69 15.39 17.75 -13.78
N GLU A 70 14.69 17.21 -12.82
CA GLU A 70 14.73 17.76 -11.48
C GLU A 70 15.90 17.21 -10.72
N ARG A 71 16.45 18.05 -9.88
CA ARG A 71 17.36 17.57 -8.86
C ARG A 71 18.35 16.55 -9.27
N GLY A 72 19.26 16.90 -10.16
CA GLY A 72 20.36 16.05 -10.54
C GLY A 72 20.01 14.95 -11.49
N GLY A 73 18.80 14.94 -12.01
CA GLY A 73 18.44 13.98 -13.06
C GLY A 73 18.39 12.54 -12.60
N ARG A 74 18.11 12.28 -11.32
CA ARG A 74 18.00 10.91 -10.86
C ARG A 74 16.77 10.24 -11.42
N ALA A 75 16.93 8.98 -11.84
CA ALA A 75 15.80 8.17 -12.23
C ALA A 75 14.92 7.89 -11.02
N LYS A 76 13.62 7.93 -11.22
CA LYS A 76 12.67 7.55 -10.18
C LYS A 76 12.48 6.06 -10.21
N ARG A 77 12.32 5.47 -9.03
CA ARG A 77 11.96 4.06 -8.94
C ARG A 77 10.45 3.95 -8.85
N PHE A 78 9.89 3.29 -9.82
CA PHE A 78 8.45 3.08 -9.89
C PHE A 78 8.07 1.70 -9.37
N TYR A 79 6.84 1.58 -8.89
CA TYR A 79 6.32 0.34 -8.32
C TYR A 79 4.97 0.03 -8.92
N LYS A 80 4.68 -1.26 -9.07
CA LYS A 80 3.36 -1.73 -9.44
C LYS A 80 3.04 -2.96 -8.60
N VAL A 81 1.75 -3.21 -8.38
CA VAL A 81 1.30 -4.35 -7.60
C VAL A 81 1.20 -5.57 -8.50
N THR A 82 1.72 -6.69 -8.02
CA THR A 82 1.69 -7.95 -8.77
C THR A 82 0.35 -8.67 -8.55
N ALA A 83 0.10 -9.71 -9.36
CA ALA A 83 -1.08 -10.56 -9.14
C ALA A 83 -1.07 -11.15 -7.73
N ARG A 84 0.10 -11.51 -7.23
CA ARG A 84 0.23 -12.03 -5.87
C ARG A 84 -0.17 -10.96 -4.84
N GLY A 85 0.21 -9.71 -5.09
CA GLY A 85 -0.19 -8.61 -4.22
C GLY A 85 -1.69 -8.38 -4.24
N ILE A 86 -2.30 -8.47 -5.43
CA ILE A 86 -3.76 -8.34 -5.53
C ILE A 86 -4.45 -9.42 -4.71
N ARG A 87 -3.96 -10.66 -4.82
CA ARG A 87 -4.56 -11.75 -4.05
C ARG A 87 -4.43 -11.52 -2.56
N ALA A 88 -3.27 -11.01 -2.12
CA ALA A 88 -3.07 -10.72 -0.70
C ALA A 88 -4.03 -9.65 -0.21
N ILE A 89 -4.28 -8.62 -1.01
CA ILE A 89 -5.26 -7.58 -0.66
C ILE A 89 -6.65 -8.21 -0.52
N LYS A 90 -7.04 -9.02 -1.51
CA LYS A 90 -8.38 -9.63 -1.48
C LYS A 90 -8.56 -10.53 -0.26
N GLU A 91 -7.56 -11.34 0.07
CA GLU A 91 -7.63 -12.21 1.23
C GLU A 91 -7.75 -11.42 2.52
N THR A 92 -6.96 -10.36 2.63
CA THR A 92 -6.98 -9.53 3.82
C THR A 92 -8.34 -8.84 3.97
N GLN A 93 -8.83 -8.24 2.90
CA GLN A 93 -10.13 -7.56 2.94
C GLN A 93 -11.27 -8.54 3.23
N TYR A 94 -11.20 -9.74 2.67
CA TYR A 94 -12.21 -10.75 2.92
C TYR A 94 -12.25 -11.11 4.41
N ALA A 95 -11.08 -11.35 5.01
CA ALA A 95 -11.03 -11.71 6.43
C ALA A 95 -11.59 -10.57 7.29
N ILE A 96 -11.23 -9.33 6.96
CA ILE A 96 -11.72 -8.19 7.70
C ILE A 96 -13.24 -8.09 7.59
N ARG A 97 -13.77 -8.21 6.37
CA ARG A 97 -15.21 -8.12 6.18
C ARG A 97 -15.94 -9.24 6.92
N LYS A 98 -15.39 -10.45 6.90
CA LYS A 98 -16.06 -11.57 7.57
C LYS A 98 -16.15 -11.34 9.07
N LEU A 99 -15.06 -10.86 9.68
CA LEU A 99 -15.08 -10.62 11.11
C LEU A 99 -15.86 -9.36 11.47
N SER A 100 -15.92 -8.38 10.57
CA SER A 100 -16.66 -7.14 10.84
C SER A 100 -18.15 -7.30 10.62
N SER A 101 -18.56 -8.35 9.94
CA SER A 101 -19.95 -8.53 9.53
C SER A 101 -20.87 -8.57 10.74
N GLY A 102 -21.92 -7.75 10.69
CA GLY A 102 -22.89 -7.67 11.78
C GLY A 102 -22.48 -6.81 12.95
N LEU A 103 -21.23 -6.35 12.98
CA LEU A 103 -20.79 -5.49 14.05
C LEU A 103 -21.13 -4.05 13.73
N LYS A 104 -21.51 -3.30 14.77
CA LYS A 104 -21.77 -1.86 14.64
C LYS A 104 -20.70 -1.13 15.43
N LEU A 105 -19.54 -1.02 14.78
CA LEU A 105 -18.34 -0.54 15.47
C LEU A 105 -18.52 0.84 16.05
N GLU A 106 -19.26 1.70 15.35
CA GLU A 106 -19.48 3.06 15.84
C GLU A 106 -20.26 3.07 17.14
N LYS A 107 -21.04 2.04 17.42
CA LYS A 107 -21.78 1.97 18.67
C LYS A 107 -20.95 1.41 19.81
N LEU A 108 -19.95 0.61 19.48
CA LEU A 108 -19.13 -0.01 20.51
C LEU A 108 -18.24 1.00 21.21
N ILE A 109 -17.89 2.07 20.55
CA ILE A 109 -17.03 3.07 21.12
C ILE A 109 -17.69 3.72 22.34
N TRP A 110 -19.02 3.76 22.40
CA TRP A 110 -19.75 4.35 23.52
C TRP A 110 -19.93 3.36 24.66
N SER A 111 -19.67 2.08 24.41
CA SER A 111 -19.80 1.04 25.42
C SER A 111 -18.53 0.83 26.22
N THR A 112 -17.43 1.33 25.73
CA THR A 112 -16.14 1.17 26.39
C THR A 112 -15.72 2.44 27.09
#